data_cca36ed80741168ece44505c2a2d70e5
#
_entry.id   cca36ed80741168ece44505c2a2d70e5
#
_cell.length_a   1.000
_cell.length_b   1.000
_cell.length_c   1.000
_cell.angle_alpha   90.00
_cell.angle_beta   90.00
_cell.angle_gamma   90.00
#
_symmetry.space_group_name_H-M   'P 1'
#
loop_
_entity.id
_entity.type
_entity.pdbx_description
1 polymer ?
#
loop_
_entity_poly.entity_id
_entity_poly.type
_entity_poly.pdbx_seq_one_letter_code
_entity_poly.pdbx_strand_id
1 'polypeptide(L)'
;MAGNTFGQLFRVTTFGESQGPALGCIIDGCPAGLALGEPEIQRDLNRRRPGQSRYTSQRQEPDTVEILSGVFEGKTTGVPIGLLVRNIDSRSRDYEPIRRLFRPGHADYTYHQKYGHRDHRGGGRSSARETAMRVAAGAIARKYLYEHAGITVQGALTQMGTISIEPVDWESVDQNPFFCPDPARVPELEQLIDTVRREGDSVGACLTIVGRGIPAGLGEPVFDRLDADIAGAMMSINAVKGVSLGSGFSSVEQRGSSNRDEISPQGFLSNNAGGTLGGISTGQELVVHVALKPTSSIQVPGQTVDVDGKSADIVTTGRHDPCVGIRAVPIAEAMLLLVIMDHYLRHRAMRLDPANSEIGIPGQVNE
;
A
#
# COMPACT_ATOMS: atom_id res chain seq x y z
N MET A 1 -1.97 -15.21 -17.27
CA MET A 1 -3.00 -14.21 -16.90
C MET A 1 -2.37 -12.84 -16.83
N ALA A 2 -3.10 -11.78 -17.18
CA ALA A 2 -2.60 -10.42 -17.05
C ALA A 2 -2.62 -10.01 -15.55
N GLY A 3 -1.54 -9.38 -15.05
CA GLY A 3 -1.36 -9.04 -13.64
C GLY A 3 -2.05 -7.74 -13.21
N ASN A 4 -3.29 -7.47 -13.66
CA ASN A 4 -4.03 -6.25 -13.36
C ASN A 4 -5.24 -6.49 -12.45
N THR A 5 -5.45 -7.74 -12.03
CA THR A 5 -6.52 -8.15 -11.12
C THR A 5 -5.91 -8.74 -9.85
N PHE A 6 -6.43 -8.32 -8.70
CA PHE A 6 -6.05 -8.77 -7.36
C PHE A 6 -7.29 -9.31 -6.63
N GLY A 7 -7.10 -10.30 -5.74
CA GLY A 7 -8.17 -10.93 -4.95
C GLY A 7 -8.88 -12.07 -5.66
N GLN A 8 -9.63 -12.87 -4.90
CA GLN A 8 -10.38 -14.04 -5.38
C GLN A 8 -11.90 -13.81 -5.31
N LEU A 9 -12.44 -13.45 -4.16
CA LEU A 9 -13.84 -13.09 -3.97
C LEU A 9 -14.05 -11.58 -4.01
N PHE A 10 -13.20 -10.81 -3.32
CA PHE A 10 -13.18 -9.36 -3.45
C PHE A 10 -12.11 -8.97 -4.47
N ARG A 11 -12.51 -8.91 -5.73
CA ARG A 11 -11.61 -8.72 -6.86
C ARG A 11 -11.52 -7.27 -7.30
N VAL A 12 -10.30 -6.79 -7.48
CA VAL A 12 -10.04 -5.43 -7.96
C VAL A 12 -9.23 -5.51 -9.24
N THR A 13 -9.79 -5.04 -10.34
CA THR A 13 -9.08 -4.89 -11.62
C THR A 13 -8.83 -3.42 -11.87
N THR A 14 -7.55 -3.02 -11.99
CA THR A 14 -7.15 -1.62 -12.22
C THR A 14 -6.71 -1.39 -13.67
N PHE A 15 -6.98 -0.20 -14.21
CA PHE A 15 -6.58 0.24 -15.55
C PHE A 15 -6.21 1.73 -15.58
N GLY A 16 -5.66 2.18 -16.72
CA GLY A 16 -5.23 3.55 -16.93
C GLY A 16 -3.75 3.79 -16.58
N GLU A 17 -3.18 4.86 -17.13
CA GLU A 17 -1.78 5.25 -17.03
C GLU A 17 -1.62 6.64 -16.43
N SER A 18 -0.41 6.92 -15.88
CA SER A 18 -0.11 8.16 -15.16
C SER A 18 -0.22 9.43 -15.98
N GLN A 19 -0.06 9.34 -17.31
CA GLN A 19 -0.18 10.46 -18.27
C GLN A 19 -1.33 10.22 -19.26
N GLY A 20 -2.12 9.16 -19.07
CA GLY A 20 -3.36 8.92 -19.80
C GLY A 20 -4.50 9.83 -19.32
N PRO A 21 -5.69 9.74 -19.92
CA PRO A 21 -6.84 10.61 -19.60
C PRO A 21 -7.41 10.35 -18.20
N ALA A 22 -7.33 9.11 -17.72
CA ALA A 22 -7.91 8.70 -16.44
C ALA A 22 -7.25 7.44 -15.89
N LEU A 23 -7.52 7.16 -14.63
CA LEU A 23 -7.33 5.87 -13.97
C LEU A 23 -8.69 5.33 -13.57
N GLY A 24 -8.86 4.02 -13.57
CA GLY A 24 -10.08 3.41 -13.08
C GLY A 24 -9.84 2.04 -12.46
N CYS A 25 -10.85 1.57 -11.74
CA CYS A 25 -10.90 0.19 -11.30
C CYS A 25 -12.33 -0.35 -11.34
N ILE A 26 -12.40 -1.67 -11.44
CA ILE A 26 -13.63 -2.43 -11.25
C ILE A 26 -13.44 -3.28 -10.01
N ILE A 27 -14.38 -3.17 -9.07
CA ILE A 27 -14.40 -3.97 -7.84
C ILE A 27 -15.58 -4.91 -7.96
N ASP A 28 -15.30 -6.20 -7.94
CA ASP A 28 -16.29 -7.27 -8.01
C ASP A 28 -16.29 -8.06 -6.69
N GLY A 29 -17.48 -8.54 -6.24
CA GLY A 29 -17.63 -9.29 -5.00
C GLY A 29 -17.84 -8.43 -3.74
N CYS A 30 -18.10 -7.13 -3.88
CA CYS A 30 -18.52 -6.31 -2.74
C CYS A 30 -19.94 -6.71 -2.32
N PRO A 31 -20.19 -7.06 -1.04
CA PRO A 31 -21.54 -7.39 -0.57
C PRO A 31 -22.53 -6.25 -0.80
N ALA A 32 -23.79 -6.62 -1.10
CA ALA A 32 -24.87 -5.66 -1.25
C ALA A 32 -25.28 -5.03 0.08
N GLY A 33 -25.81 -3.79 0.02
CA GLY A 33 -26.41 -3.10 1.18
C GLY A 33 -25.45 -2.25 1.99
N LEU A 34 -24.14 -2.23 1.68
CA LEU A 34 -23.19 -1.32 2.30
C LEU A 34 -23.53 0.12 1.91
N ALA A 35 -23.72 1.01 2.89
CA ALA A 35 -23.85 2.45 2.64
C ALA A 35 -22.55 2.98 2.02
N LEU A 36 -22.60 3.54 0.81
CA LEU A 36 -21.42 3.97 0.07
C LEU A 36 -21.73 5.14 -0.84
N GLY A 37 -20.85 6.15 -0.82
CA GLY A 37 -20.81 7.27 -1.75
C GLY A 37 -19.37 7.71 -2.01
N GLU A 38 -19.19 8.68 -2.89
CA GLU A 38 -17.88 9.24 -3.20
C GLU A 38 -17.15 9.81 -1.97
N PRO A 39 -17.80 10.46 -0.99
CA PRO A 39 -17.13 11.05 0.16
C PRO A 39 -16.33 10.06 1.01
N GLU A 40 -16.85 8.85 1.19
CA GLU A 40 -16.14 7.80 1.94
C GLU A 40 -14.84 7.38 1.26
N ILE A 41 -14.87 7.22 -0.06
CA ILE A 41 -13.70 6.85 -0.86
C ILE A 41 -12.74 8.03 -0.97
N GLN A 42 -13.26 9.23 -1.14
CA GLN A 42 -12.48 10.46 -1.30
C GLN A 42 -11.62 10.77 -0.07
N ARG A 43 -12.10 10.45 1.13
CA ARG A 43 -11.34 10.62 2.37
C ARG A 43 -9.99 9.89 2.31
N ASP A 44 -9.98 8.64 1.91
CA ASP A 44 -8.75 7.84 1.82
C ASP A 44 -7.87 8.29 0.63
N LEU A 45 -8.47 8.67 -0.50
CA LEU A 45 -7.76 9.25 -1.63
C LEU A 45 -7.08 10.58 -1.26
N ASN A 46 -7.70 11.41 -0.44
CA ASN A 46 -7.12 12.66 0.04
C ASN A 46 -5.85 12.44 0.85
N ARG A 47 -5.76 11.35 1.63
CA ARG A 47 -4.53 10.97 2.37
C ARG A 47 -3.40 10.54 1.44
N ARG A 48 -3.72 10.02 0.24
CA ARG A 48 -2.73 9.49 -0.73
C ARG A 48 -2.34 10.50 -1.80
N ARG A 49 -3.19 11.41 -2.22
CA ARG A 49 -3.00 12.29 -3.39
C ARG A 49 -1.66 13.05 -3.35
N PRO A 50 -1.06 13.43 -4.51
CA PRO A 50 0.12 14.29 -4.54
C PRO A 50 -0.24 15.73 -4.15
N GLY A 51 0.77 16.53 -3.79
CA GLY A 51 0.57 17.96 -3.50
C GLY A 51 -0.07 18.25 -2.13
N GLN A 52 -0.08 17.30 -1.19
CA GLN A 52 -0.65 17.50 0.15
C GLN A 52 0.23 18.38 1.05
N SER A 53 1.52 18.34 0.85
CA SER A 53 2.48 19.10 1.61
C SER A 53 3.67 19.52 0.74
N ARG A 54 4.48 20.45 1.25
CA ARG A 54 5.73 20.83 0.60
C ARG A 54 6.75 19.69 0.54
N TYR A 55 6.56 18.62 1.31
CA TYR A 55 7.49 17.48 1.41
C TYR A 55 7.24 16.37 0.40
N THR A 56 6.13 16.44 -0.34
CA THR A 56 5.76 15.50 -1.39
C THR A 56 5.90 16.11 -2.78
N SER A 57 5.54 15.34 -3.83
CA SER A 57 5.52 15.80 -5.21
C SER A 57 4.69 17.08 -5.39
N GLN A 58 5.18 18.00 -6.22
CA GLN A 58 4.49 19.27 -6.57
C GLN A 58 3.40 19.08 -7.64
N ARG A 59 3.10 17.86 -8.06
CA ARG A 59 1.96 17.57 -8.94
C ARG A 59 0.66 17.88 -8.20
N GLN A 60 -0.27 18.53 -8.89
CA GLN A 60 -1.57 18.93 -8.33
C GLN A 60 -2.68 18.05 -8.93
N GLU A 61 -3.10 17.04 -8.20
CA GLU A 61 -4.22 16.18 -8.60
C GLU A 61 -5.24 16.12 -7.46
N PRO A 62 -6.49 16.49 -7.68
CA PRO A 62 -7.54 16.40 -6.66
C PRO A 62 -7.91 14.94 -6.38
N ASP A 63 -7.62 14.02 -7.30
CA ASP A 63 -8.01 12.60 -7.25
C ASP A 63 -9.51 12.42 -6.98
N THR A 64 -10.33 13.32 -7.57
CA THR A 64 -11.78 13.24 -7.43
C THR A 64 -12.30 11.94 -8.03
N VAL A 65 -12.93 11.12 -7.20
CA VAL A 65 -13.49 9.83 -7.62
C VAL A 65 -14.91 10.00 -8.13
N GLU A 66 -15.23 9.27 -9.20
CA GLU A 66 -16.57 9.12 -9.75
C GLU A 66 -17.00 7.66 -9.58
N ILE A 67 -18.18 7.39 -9.01
CA ILE A 67 -18.80 6.06 -8.98
C ILE A 67 -19.65 5.91 -10.24
N LEU A 68 -19.30 4.96 -11.10
CA LEU A 68 -19.98 4.76 -12.39
C LEU A 68 -21.03 3.64 -12.36
N SER A 69 -20.95 2.73 -11.40
CA SER A 69 -21.86 1.58 -11.26
C SER A 69 -21.76 0.95 -9.87
N GLY A 70 -22.69 0.04 -9.56
CA GLY A 70 -22.63 -0.80 -8.35
C GLY A 70 -23.19 -0.14 -7.09
N VAL A 71 -23.67 1.10 -7.18
CA VAL A 71 -24.32 1.83 -6.08
C VAL A 71 -25.65 2.39 -6.56
N PHE A 72 -26.69 2.20 -5.76
CA PHE A 72 -28.02 2.75 -6.00
C PHE A 72 -28.62 3.24 -4.67
N GLU A 73 -29.19 4.44 -4.65
CA GLU A 73 -29.73 5.11 -3.46
C GLU A 73 -28.75 5.07 -2.27
N GLY A 74 -27.45 5.31 -2.55
CA GLY A 74 -26.39 5.36 -1.54
C GLY A 74 -26.00 4.01 -0.93
N LYS A 75 -26.34 2.88 -1.57
CA LYS A 75 -25.99 1.53 -1.11
C LYS A 75 -25.44 0.68 -2.25
N THR A 76 -24.49 -0.20 -1.93
CA THR A 76 -23.98 -1.18 -2.87
C THR A 76 -25.07 -2.16 -3.28
N THR A 77 -25.07 -2.58 -4.54
CA THR A 77 -26.09 -3.46 -5.13
C THR A 77 -25.63 -4.91 -5.29
N GLY A 78 -24.34 -5.20 -5.00
CA GLY A 78 -23.77 -6.53 -5.20
C GLY A 78 -23.25 -6.79 -6.62
N VAL A 79 -23.49 -5.87 -7.57
CA VAL A 79 -22.89 -5.93 -8.91
C VAL A 79 -21.56 -5.16 -8.93
N PRO A 80 -20.72 -5.30 -9.99
CA PRO A 80 -19.42 -4.64 -10.03
C PRO A 80 -19.50 -3.12 -9.85
N ILE A 81 -18.67 -2.62 -8.93
CA ILE A 81 -18.51 -1.18 -8.68
C ILE A 81 -17.43 -0.65 -9.61
N GLY A 82 -17.79 0.25 -10.51
CA GLY A 82 -16.87 0.96 -11.39
C GLY A 82 -16.46 2.30 -10.79
N LEU A 83 -15.16 2.53 -10.64
CA LEU A 83 -14.61 3.80 -10.17
C LEU A 83 -13.71 4.43 -11.22
N LEU A 84 -13.75 5.76 -11.34
CA LEU A 84 -12.92 6.55 -12.24
C LEU A 84 -12.34 7.78 -11.53
N VAL A 85 -11.06 8.08 -11.84
CA VAL A 85 -10.38 9.32 -11.44
C VAL A 85 -9.72 9.92 -12.67
N ARG A 86 -10.05 11.15 -13.02
CA ARG A 86 -9.47 11.85 -14.18
C ARG A 86 -8.08 12.40 -13.85
N ASN A 87 -7.16 12.33 -14.81
CA ASN A 87 -5.87 13.00 -14.73
C ASN A 87 -6.03 14.45 -15.22
N ILE A 88 -5.74 15.42 -14.34
CA ILE A 88 -5.91 16.85 -14.64
C ILE A 88 -4.56 17.51 -14.91
N ASP A 89 -3.53 17.20 -14.10
CA ASP A 89 -2.19 17.82 -14.19
C ASP A 89 -1.17 16.86 -14.82
N SER A 90 -1.48 16.36 -16.02
CA SER A 90 -0.53 15.55 -16.82
C SER A 90 0.39 16.45 -17.65
N ARG A 91 1.73 16.20 -17.62
CA ARG A 91 2.76 16.95 -18.35
C ARG A 91 3.63 16.00 -19.15
N SER A 92 3.08 15.41 -20.18
CA SER A 92 3.79 14.44 -21.04
C SER A 92 5.02 15.01 -21.72
N ARG A 93 5.07 16.33 -21.96
CA ARG A 93 6.23 17.03 -22.58
C ARG A 93 7.51 16.93 -21.74
N ASP A 94 7.42 16.77 -20.44
CA ASP A 94 8.56 16.65 -19.54
C ASP A 94 9.38 15.37 -19.81
N TYR A 95 8.80 14.40 -20.50
CA TYR A 95 9.43 13.11 -20.80
C TYR A 95 9.99 13.01 -22.24
N GLU A 96 9.75 14.01 -23.09
CA GLU A 96 10.23 13.99 -24.49
C GLU A 96 11.75 13.92 -24.60
N PRO A 97 12.56 14.67 -23.80
CA PRO A 97 14.02 14.61 -23.87
C PRO A 97 14.59 13.22 -23.57
N ILE A 98 13.90 12.41 -22.74
CA ILE A 98 14.33 11.07 -22.32
C ILE A 98 13.56 9.95 -23.02
N ARG A 99 12.85 10.27 -24.09
CA ARG A 99 11.98 9.31 -24.83
C ARG A 99 12.72 8.05 -25.25
N ARG A 100 13.97 8.19 -25.72
CA ARG A 100 14.79 7.07 -26.18
C ARG A 100 15.69 6.46 -25.11
N LEU A 101 15.73 7.03 -23.89
CA LEU A 101 16.59 6.60 -22.80
C LEU A 101 15.85 5.69 -21.83
N PHE A 102 16.59 4.84 -21.13
CA PHE A 102 16.07 4.04 -20.02
C PHE A 102 16.51 4.67 -18.70
N ARG A 103 15.58 5.13 -17.89
CA ARG A 103 15.90 5.68 -16.57
C ARG A 103 16.48 4.57 -15.67
N PRO A 104 17.67 4.76 -15.07
CA PRO A 104 18.26 3.80 -14.15
C PRO A 104 17.32 3.54 -12.95
N GLY A 105 17.19 2.28 -12.56
CA GLY A 105 16.32 1.88 -11.42
C GLY A 105 14.82 2.07 -11.66
N HIS A 106 14.39 2.49 -12.86
CA HIS A 106 12.97 2.59 -13.26
C HIS A 106 12.58 1.42 -14.18
N ALA A 107 11.28 1.21 -14.38
CA ALA A 107 10.76 0.10 -15.17
C ALA A 107 10.85 0.28 -16.71
N ASP A 108 11.47 1.34 -17.21
CA ASP A 108 11.53 1.66 -18.63
C ASP A 108 12.13 0.52 -19.47
N TYR A 109 13.29 0.01 -19.03
CA TYR A 109 13.99 -1.10 -19.69
C TYR A 109 13.15 -2.38 -19.68
N THR A 110 12.62 -2.75 -18.53
CA THR A 110 11.87 -4.00 -18.36
C THR A 110 10.55 -4.00 -19.13
N TYR A 111 9.86 -2.86 -19.21
CA TYR A 111 8.65 -2.72 -20.03
C TYR A 111 8.98 -2.80 -21.52
N HIS A 112 10.09 -2.16 -21.96
CA HIS A 112 10.53 -2.25 -23.34
C HIS A 112 10.87 -3.69 -23.73
N GLN A 113 11.61 -4.42 -22.88
CA GLN A 113 11.95 -5.82 -23.13
C GLN A 113 10.72 -6.74 -23.14
N LYS A 114 9.77 -6.49 -22.25
CA LYS A 114 8.59 -7.35 -22.11
C LYS A 114 7.58 -7.18 -23.24
N TYR A 115 7.32 -5.91 -23.62
CA TYR A 115 6.21 -5.59 -24.53
C TYR A 115 6.67 -5.15 -25.92
N GLY A 116 7.97 -4.91 -26.13
CA GLY A 116 8.52 -4.41 -27.41
C GLY A 116 8.12 -2.97 -27.75
N HIS A 117 7.11 -2.42 -27.05
CA HIS A 117 6.59 -1.07 -27.21
C HIS A 117 6.34 -0.45 -25.85
N ARG A 118 6.73 0.82 -25.69
CA ARG A 118 6.60 1.55 -24.41
C ARG A 118 6.03 2.93 -24.66
N ASP A 119 4.99 3.28 -23.91
CA ASP A 119 4.63 4.70 -23.77
C ASP A 119 5.67 5.39 -22.89
N HIS A 120 6.45 6.29 -23.50
CA HIS A 120 7.53 7.01 -22.82
C HIS A 120 7.01 8.13 -21.91
N ARG A 121 5.74 8.49 -22.00
CA ARG A 121 5.12 9.58 -21.23
C ARG A 121 4.94 9.15 -19.76
N GLY A 122 5.90 9.48 -18.92
CA GLY A 122 5.91 9.12 -17.50
C GLY A 122 6.26 7.65 -17.25
N GLY A 123 5.62 7.05 -16.26
CA GLY A 123 5.84 5.66 -15.86
C GLY A 123 4.73 4.71 -16.31
N GLY A 124 3.69 5.18 -17.00
CA GLY A 124 2.55 4.35 -17.38
C GLY A 124 1.95 3.62 -16.19
N ARG A 125 1.79 2.29 -16.31
CA ARG A 125 1.33 1.39 -15.24
C ARG A 125 2.36 1.18 -14.13
N SER A 126 3.66 1.43 -14.37
CA SER A 126 4.70 1.34 -13.34
C SER A 126 4.78 2.58 -12.44
N SER A 127 4.02 3.62 -12.74
CA SER A 127 3.96 4.84 -11.92
C SER A 127 3.14 4.60 -10.64
N ALA A 128 3.60 5.17 -9.52
CA ALA A 128 2.84 5.19 -8.28
C ALA A 128 1.44 5.85 -8.39
N ARG A 129 1.16 6.53 -9.51
CA ARG A 129 -0.17 7.11 -9.79
C ARG A 129 -1.29 6.06 -9.82
N GLU A 130 -1.02 4.85 -10.34
CA GLU A 130 -2.00 3.76 -10.42
C GLU A 130 -2.54 3.34 -9.05
N THR A 131 -1.74 3.53 -7.98
CA THR A 131 -2.13 3.19 -6.61
C THR A 131 -3.33 3.99 -6.08
N ALA A 132 -3.73 5.07 -6.75
CA ALA A 132 -4.98 5.77 -6.45
C ALA A 132 -6.17 4.81 -6.49
N MET A 133 -6.20 3.91 -7.47
CA MET A 133 -7.28 2.93 -7.61
C MET A 133 -7.23 1.82 -6.55
N ARG A 134 -6.04 1.47 -6.07
CA ARG A 134 -5.89 0.54 -4.93
C ARG A 134 -6.44 1.16 -3.65
N VAL A 135 -6.14 2.44 -3.41
CA VAL A 135 -6.65 3.18 -2.24
C VAL A 135 -8.17 3.37 -2.34
N ALA A 136 -8.69 3.67 -3.53
CA ALA A 136 -10.14 3.78 -3.73
C ALA A 136 -10.87 2.46 -3.43
N ALA A 137 -10.34 1.33 -3.90
CA ALA A 137 -10.88 0.01 -3.59
C ALA A 137 -10.70 -0.36 -2.11
N GLY A 138 -9.54 -0.04 -1.53
CA GLY A 138 -9.23 -0.24 -0.12
C GLY A 138 -10.16 0.54 0.82
N ALA A 139 -10.63 1.72 0.42
CA ALA A 139 -11.59 2.51 1.19
C ALA A 139 -12.95 1.79 1.34
N ILE A 140 -13.40 1.09 0.28
CA ILE A 140 -14.61 0.26 0.34
C ILE A 140 -14.41 -0.92 1.28
N ALA A 141 -13.26 -1.61 1.16
CA ALA A 141 -12.90 -2.71 2.06
C ALA A 141 -12.80 -2.23 3.52
N ARG A 142 -12.17 -1.07 3.78
CA ARG A 142 -12.08 -0.44 5.11
C ARG A 142 -13.45 -0.25 5.73
N LYS A 143 -14.36 0.37 4.97
CA LYS A 143 -15.71 0.64 5.46
C LYS A 143 -16.45 -0.65 5.82
N TYR A 144 -16.44 -1.63 4.92
CA TYR A 144 -17.10 -2.91 5.16
C TYR A 144 -16.53 -3.63 6.38
N LEU A 145 -15.22 -3.77 6.45
CA LEU A 145 -14.53 -4.48 7.53
C LEU A 145 -14.74 -3.80 8.90
N TYR A 146 -14.74 -2.46 8.93
CA TYR A 146 -15.02 -1.73 10.15
C TYR A 146 -16.45 -1.91 10.63
N GLU A 147 -17.45 -1.73 9.75
CA GLU A 147 -18.87 -1.78 10.11
C GLU A 147 -19.36 -3.19 10.46
N HIS A 148 -18.78 -4.23 9.82
CA HIS A 148 -19.27 -5.60 9.94
C HIS A 148 -18.38 -6.53 10.78
N ALA A 149 -17.14 -6.11 11.08
CA ALA A 149 -16.20 -6.95 11.83
C ALA A 149 -15.39 -6.17 12.87
N GLY A 150 -15.53 -4.83 12.97
CA GLY A 150 -14.73 -4.01 13.87
C GLY A 150 -13.24 -3.95 13.52
N ILE A 151 -12.86 -4.42 12.32
CA ILE A 151 -11.46 -4.47 11.88
C ILE A 151 -11.00 -3.08 11.49
N THR A 152 -9.83 -2.68 11.99
CA THR A 152 -9.14 -1.43 11.63
C THR A 152 -7.74 -1.71 11.12
N VAL A 153 -7.24 -0.86 10.22
CA VAL A 153 -5.87 -0.90 9.72
C VAL A 153 -5.30 0.51 9.75
N GLN A 154 -4.13 0.64 10.31
CA GLN A 154 -3.38 1.89 10.39
C GLN A 154 -1.92 1.67 10.04
N GLY A 155 -1.34 2.57 9.26
CA GLY A 155 0.07 2.56 8.88
C GLY A 155 0.80 3.78 9.40
N ALA A 156 2.10 3.64 9.63
CA ALA A 156 2.98 4.72 10.03
C ALA A 156 4.32 4.63 9.30
N LEU A 157 4.98 5.77 9.10
CA LEU A 157 6.35 5.84 8.63
C LEU A 157 7.29 5.65 9.83
N THR A 158 7.98 4.51 9.88
CA THR A 158 8.85 4.12 11.00
C THR A 158 10.33 4.25 10.71
N GLN A 159 10.71 4.60 9.46
CA GLN A 159 12.07 5.00 9.13
C GLN A 159 12.09 5.86 7.87
N MET A 160 12.95 6.88 7.83
CA MET A 160 13.29 7.62 6.62
C MET A 160 14.80 7.79 6.51
N GLY A 161 15.41 7.21 5.47
CA GLY A 161 16.86 7.14 5.36
C GLY A 161 17.47 6.45 6.58
N THR A 162 18.34 7.15 7.29
CA THR A 162 18.98 6.65 8.52
C THR A 162 18.21 6.99 9.80
N ILE A 163 17.13 7.76 9.72
CA ILE A 163 16.33 8.17 10.87
C ILE A 163 15.31 7.07 11.16
N SER A 164 15.52 6.32 12.23
CA SER A 164 14.56 5.35 12.76
C SER A 164 13.60 6.01 13.75
N ILE A 165 12.34 5.60 13.73
CA ILE A 165 11.25 6.18 14.53
C ILE A 165 10.53 5.04 15.24
N GLU A 166 10.49 5.10 16.57
CA GLU A 166 9.67 4.21 17.36
C GLU A 166 8.20 4.68 17.35
N PRO A 167 7.23 3.77 17.20
CA PRO A 167 5.81 4.13 17.18
C PRO A 167 5.28 4.36 18.59
N VAL A 168 5.50 5.58 19.12
CA VAL A 168 5.10 5.96 20.49
C VAL A 168 3.67 6.50 20.57
N ASP A 169 3.14 7.06 19.48
CA ASP A 169 1.81 7.65 19.43
C ASP A 169 1.15 7.44 18.05
N TRP A 170 0.30 6.43 17.99
CA TRP A 170 -0.46 6.11 16.77
C TRP A 170 -1.55 7.16 16.43
N GLU A 171 -2.04 7.94 17.41
CA GLU A 171 -3.03 8.97 17.15
C GLU A 171 -2.43 10.19 16.43
N SER A 172 -1.14 10.43 16.60
CA SER A 172 -0.41 11.52 15.93
C SER A 172 -0.14 11.28 14.45
N VAL A 173 -0.27 10.04 13.94
CA VAL A 173 0.10 9.65 12.59
C VAL A 173 -0.57 10.52 11.52
N ASP A 174 -1.87 10.75 11.63
CA ASP A 174 -2.62 11.56 10.67
C ASP A 174 -2.56 13.08 10.95
N GLN A 175 -1.85 13.52 12.02
CA GLN A 175 -1.77 14.91 12.43
C GLN A 175 -0.51 15.62 11.89
N ASN A 176 0.37 14.92 11.18
CA ASN A 176 1.58 15.47 10.60
C ASN A 176 1.77 15.01 9.14
N PRO A 177 2.55 15.75 8.34
CA PRO A 177 2.66 15.48 6.89
C PRO A 177 3.49 14.23 6.53
N PHE A 178 4.06 13.53 7.51
CA PHE A 178 4.92 12.37 7.30
C PHE A 178 4.26 11.05 7.67
N PHE A 179 3.06 11.05 8.25
CA PHE A 179 2.49 9.88 8.92
C PHE A 179 3.43 9.32 9.99
N CYS A 180 4.11 10.21 10.70
CA CYS A 180 5.11 9.90 11.72
C CYS A 180 4.41 9.61 13.04
N PRO A 181 4.68 8.45 13.70
CA PRO A 181 4.08 8.08 14.97
C PRO A 181 4.83 8.64 16.20
N ASP A 182 5.78 9.54 15.97
CA ASP A 182 6.50 10.30 17.00
C ASP A 182 6.59 11.78 16.59
N PRO A 183 5.72 12.65 17.12
CA PRO A 183 5.73 14.08 16.80
C PRO A 183 7.06 14.77 17.06
N ALA A 184 7.86 14.29 18.02
CA ALA A 184 9.16 14.89 18.34
C ALA A 184 10.19 14.69 17.23
N ARG A 185 10.01 13.69 16.37
CA ARG A 185 10.90 13.38 15.24
C ARG A 185 10.57 14.15 13.97
N VAL A 186 9.40 14.78 13.89
CA VAL A 186 8.93 15.50 12.68
C VAL A 186 9.93 16.57 12.21
N PRO A 187 10.52 17.44 13.07
CA PRO A 187 11.48 18.44 12.61
C PRO A 187 12.74 17.84 11.96
N GLU A 188 13.18 16.68 12.41
CA GLU A 188 14.32 15.96 11.84
C GLU A 188 14.02 15.43 10.44
N LEU A 189 12.80 14.90 10.24
CA LEU A 189 12.32 14.45 8.93
C LEU A 189 12.19 15.62 7.94
N GLU A 190 11.71 16.77 8.40
CA GLU A 190 11.64 18.01 7.62
C GLU A 190 13.03 18.42 7.11
N GLN A 191 14.01 18.45 8.01
CA GLN A 191 15.38 18.81 7.69
C GLN A 191 16.00 17.82 6.69
N LEU A 192 15.76 16.52 6.84
CA LEU A 192 16.25 15.51 5.92
C LEU A 192 15.67 15.71 4.51
N ILE A 193 14.36 15.91 4.39
CA ILE A 193 13.72 16.11 3.08
C ILE A 193 14.20 17.41 2.43
N ASP A 194 14.33 18.49 3.18
CA ASP A 194 14.83 19.77 2.63
C ASP A 194 16.30 19.65 2.16
N THR A 195 17.11 18.84 2.83
CA THR A 195 18.50 18.55 2.41
C THR A 195 18.52 17.71 1.13
N VAL A 196 17.84 16.59 1.10
CA VAL A 196 17.76 15.67 -0.05
C VAL A 196 17.22 16.40 -1.29
N ARG A 197 16.22 17.27 -1.10
CA ARG A 197 15.67 18.08 -2.21
C ARG A 197 16.68 19.07 -2.76
N ARG A 198 17.49 19.76 -1.91
CA ARG A 198 18.54 20.68 -2.36
C ARG A 198 19.65 19.97 -3.14
N GLU A 199 19.92 18.73 -2.78
CA GLU A 199 20.89 17.87 -3.46
C GLU A 199 20.35 17.27 -4.77
N GLY A 200 19.04 17.41 -5.03
CA GLY A 200 18.39 16.84 -6.20
C GLY A 200 18.29 15.32 -6.15
N ASP A 201 18.37 14.72 -4.96
CA ASP A 201 18.41 13.29 -4.69
C ASP A 201 17.10 12.80 -4.05
N SER A 202 17.09 11.57 -3.55
CA SER A 202 15.95 10.92 -2.90
C SER A 202 16.38 9.99 -1.77
N VAL A 203 15.44 9.64 -0.91
CA VAL A 203 15.67 8.78 0.25
C VAL A 203 14.60 7.70 0.35
N GLY A 204 14.97 6.52 0.85
CA GLY A 204 14.06 5.40 1.11
C GLY A 204 13.35 5.53 2.45
N ALA A 205 12.43 4.60 2.71
CA ALA A 205 11.66 4.56 3.95
C ALA A 205 11.31 3.13 4.38
N CYS A 206 11.04 2.94 5.68
CA CYS A 206 10.28 1.81 6.19
C CYS A 206 8.93 2.26 6.73
N LEU A 207 7.93 1.42 6.54
CA LEU A 207 6.59 1.58 7.08
C LEU A 207 6.28 0.42 8.01
N THR A 208 5.50 0.68 9.04
CA THR A 208 4.84 -0.36 9.85
C THR A 208 3.33 -0.21 9.69
N ILE A 209 2.67 -1.30 9.34
CA ILE A 209 1.22 -1.36 9.15
C ILE A 209 0.65 -2.33 10.17
N VAL A 210 -0.33 -1.90 10.93
CA VAL A 210 -0.98 -2.71 11.97
C VAL A 210 -2.45 -2.89 11.65
N GLY A 211 -2.88 -4.16 11.63
CA GLY A 211 -4.29 -4.54 11.52
C GLY A 211 -4.80 -5.03 12.87
N ARG A 212 -5.89 -4.45 13.37
CA ARG A 212 -6.52 -4.75 14.66
C ARG A 212 -7.92 -5.28 14.50
N GLY A 213 -8.39 -6.07 15.48
CA GLY A 213 -9.72 -6.64 15.48
C GLY A 213 -9.91 -7.77 14.46
N ILE A 214 -8.83 -8.32 13.92
CA ILE A 214 -8.88 -9.40 12.94
C ILE A 214 -9.20 -10.70 13.65
N PRO A 215 -10.29 -11.41 13.29
CA PRO A 215 -10.64 -12.68 13.94
C PRO A 215 -9.59 -13.75 13.64
N ALA A 216 -9.41 -14.69 14.55
CA ALA A 216 -8.64 -15.90 14.29
C ALA A 216 -9.30 -16.71 13.17
N GLY A 217 -8.49 -17.32 12.30
CA GLY A 217 -8.97 -18.24 11.26
C GLY A 217 -8.99 -17.70 9.84
N LEU A 218 -8.53 -16.46 9.57
CA LEU A 218 -8.38 -15.96 8.20
C LEU A 218 -7.09 -16.49 7.58
N GLY A 219 -7.17 -16.99 6.37
CA GLY A 219 -6.05 -17.59 5.64
C GLY A 219 -6.30 -19.05 5.32
N GLU A 220 -5.61 -19.56 4.30
CA GLU A 220 -5.78 -20.92 3.78
C GLU A 220 -4.43 -21.67 3.74
N PRO A 221 -4.33 -22.90 4.26
CA PRO A 221 -3.22 -23.75 3.89
C PRO A 221 -3.42 -24.22 2.44
N VAL A 222 -2.41 -24.52 1.64
CA VAL A 222 -0.98 -24.39 1.91
C VAL A 222 -0.42 -23.16 1.18
N PHE A 223 -1.01 -22.76 0.04
CA PHE A 223 -0.46 -21.75 -0.87
C PHE A 223 -1.14 -20.37 -0.71
N ASP A 224 -2.41 -20.33 -0.27
CA ASP A 224 -3.16 -19.08 -0.05
C ASP A 224 -3.05 -18.64 1.43
N ARG A 225 -1.84 -18.74 1.97
CA ARG A 225 -1.54 -18.30 3.32
C ARG A 225 -1.73 -16.80 3.45
N LEU A 226 -2.33 -16.35 4.54
CA LEU A 226 -2.56 -14.94 4.79
C LEU A 226 -1.26 -14.12 4.77
N ASP A 227 -0.20 -14.62 5.39
CA ASP A 227 1.13 -13.97 5.40
C ASP A 227 1.75 -13.90 3.99
N ALA A 228 1.58 -14.94 3.17
CA ALA A 228 2.06 -14.95 1.79
C ALA A 228 1.31 -13.95 0.91
N ASP A 229 -0.03 -13.88 1.03
CA ASP A 229 -0.85 -12.94 0.28
C ASP A 229 -0.58 -11.49 0.72
N ILE A 230 -0.39 -11.24 2.02
CA ILE A 230 0.06 -9.94 2.53
C ILE A 230 1.40 -9.56 1.93
N ALA A 231 2.40 -10.46 1.99
CA ALA A 231 3.72 -10.20 1.43
C ALA A 231 3.66 -9.91 -0.08
N GLY A 232 2.90 -10.70 -0.84
CA GLY A 232 2.67 -10.50 -2.28
C GLY A 232 1.97 -9.17 -2.59
N ALA A 233 0.95 -8.81 -1.82
CA ALA A 233 0.23 -7.54 -1.94
C ALA A 233 1.16 -6.35 -1.70
N MET A 234 1.94 -6.36 -0.61
CA MET A 234 2.90 -5.30 -0.29
C MET A 234 4.03 -5.21 -1.31
N MET A 235 4.60 -6.35 -1.76
CA MET A 235 5.63 -6.39 -2.81
C MET A 235 5.13 -5.85 -4.15
N SER A 236 3.83 -5.85 -4.40
CA SER A 236 3.24 -5.26 -5.61
C SER A 236 3.21 -3.73 -5.62
N ILE A 237 3.44 -3.09 -4.47
CA ILE A 237 3.50 -1.63 -4.35
C ILE A 237 4.79 -1.12 -5.00
N ASN A 238 4.68 -0.03 -5.78
CA ASN A 238 5.84 0.59 -6.43
C ASN A 238 6.92 0.95 -5.40
N ALA A 239 8.19 0.72 -5.75
CA ALA A 239 9.38 0.94 -4.93
C ALA A 239 9.57 0.00 -3.72
N VAL A 240 8.64 -0.86 -3.37
CA VAL A 240 8.83 -1.85 -2.31
C VAL A 240 9.94 -2.84 -2.70
N LYS A 241 10.81 -3.14 -1.72
CA LYS A 241 11.97 -4.04 -1.84
C LYS A 241 12.07 -5.10 -0.74
N GLY A 242 11.30 -4.93 0.32
CA GLY A 242 11.25 -5.89 1.41
C GLY A 242 9.93 -5.83 2.15
N VAL A 243 9.49 -6.99 2.61
CA VAL A 243 8.30 -7.16 3.45
C VAL A 243 8.64 -8.16 4.55
N SER A 244 8.23 -7.88 5.76
CA SER A 244 8.32 -8.84 6.86
C SER A 244 7.11 -8.72 7.78
N LEU A 245 6.81 -9.78 8.52
CA LEU A 245 5.73 -9.84 9.51
C LEU A 245 6.32 -10.12 10.89
N GLY A 246 5.77 -9.51 11.92
CA GLY A 246 6.21 -9.68 13.31
C GLY A 246 7.70 -9.39 13.49
N SER A 247 8.43 -10.30 14.11
CA SER A 247 9.90 -10.19 14.28
C SER A 247 10.68 -10.18 12.96
N GLY A 248 10.06 -10.60 11.85
CA GLY A 248 10.66 -10.54 10.53
C GLY A 248 12.07 -11.13 10.46
N PHE A 249 13.01 -10.37 9.91
CA PHE A 249 14.41 -10.84 9.78
C PHE A 249 15.14 -10.98 11.10
N SER A 250 14.74 -10.28 12.17
CA SER A 250 15.37 -10.41 13.48
C SER A 250 15.09 -11.77 14.15
N SER A 251 14.11 -12.52 13.64
CA SER A 251 13.83 -13.89 14.11
C SER A 251 15.01 -14.85 13.96
N VAL A 252 15.94 -14.60 13.00
CA VAL A 252 17.11 -15.45 12.79
C VAL A 252 18.13 -15.39 13.96
N GLU A 253 18.09 -14.31 14.75
CA GLU A 253 18.93 -14.11 15.93
C GLU A 253 18.32 -14.73 17.19
N GLN A 254 17.04 -15.11 17.14
CA GLN A 254 16.28 -15.63 18.27
C GLN A 254 16.43 -17.16 18.37
N ARG A 255 16.36 -17.66 19.58
CA ARG A 255 16.19 -19.10 19.81
C ARG A 255 14.72 -19.48 19.78
N GLY A 256 14.38 -20.72 19.42
CA GLY A 256 13.00 -21.20 19.38
C GLY A 256 12.22 -20.97 20.69
N SER A 257 12.90 -21.06 21.84
CA SER A 257 12.29 -20.79 23.15
C SER A 257 11.93 -19.31 23.40
N SER A 258 12.60 -18.38 22.74
CA SER A 258 12.31 -16.93 22.85
C SER A 258 11.46 -16.41 21.69
N ASN A 259 11.44 -17.12 20.55
CA ASN A 259 10.65 -16.71 19.39
C ASN A 259 9.20 -17.23 19.44
N ARG A 260 8.95 -18.39 20.06
CA ARG A 260 7.60 -18.97 20.13
C ARG A 260 6.66 -18.06 20.93
N ASP A 261 5.50 -17.80 20.37
CA ASP A 261 4.43 -17.05 21.05
C ASP A 261 3.67 -18.02 21.96
N GLU A 262 3.99 -18.00 23.26
CA GLU A 262 3.33 -18.86 24.25
C GLU A 262 1.88 -18.43 24.46
N ILE A 263 1.01 -19.41 24.76
CA ILE A 263 -0.43 -19.20 24.93
C ILE A 263 -0.80 -19.51 26.38
N SER A 264 -1.48 -18.57 27.03
CA SER A 264 -2.09 -18.72 28.35
C SER A 264 -3.61 -18.75 28.25
N PRO A 265 -4.32 -19.07 29.31
CA PRO A 265 -5.79 -18.91 29.33
C PRO A 265 -6.27 -17.48 29.09
N GLN A 266 -5.41 -16.48 29.26
CA GLN A 266 -5.69 -15.06 29.06
C GLN A 266 -5.36 -14.58 27.65
N GLY A 267 -4.65 -15.38 26.83
CA GLY A 267 -4.25 -15.07 25.46
C GLY A 267 -2.79 -15.35 25.19
N PHE A 268 -2.31 -14.84 24.06
CA PHE A 268 -0.91 -14.93 23.66
C PHE A 268 -0.04 -14.01 24.51
N LEU A 269 1.15 -14.49 24.91
CA LEU A 269 2.09 -13.75 25.77
C LEU A 269 3.06 -12.89 24.95
N SER A 270 3.13 -13.10 23.64
CA SER A 270 3.96 -12.34 22.69
C SER A 270 3.36 -12.41 21.29
N ASN A 271 3.86 -11.63 20.35
CA ASN A 271 3.41 -11.62 18.94
C ASN A 271 4.61 -11.59 17.97
N ASN A 272 5.58 -12.46 18.19
CA ASN A 272 6.75 -12.58 17.30
C ASN A 272 6.39 -12.99 15.88
N ALA A 273 5.33 -13.81 15.76
CA ALA A 273 4.79 -14.23 14.46
C ALA A 273 4.05 -13.13 13.70
N GLY A 274 3.72 -12.00 14.34
CA GLY A 274 3.04 -10.88 13.71
C GLY A 274 1.58 -11.15 13.34
N GLY A 275 0.87 -11.96 14.15
CA GLY A 275 -0.56 -12.21 14.01
C GLY A 275 -0.95 -13.38 13.12
N THR A 276 0.01 -14.18 12.63
CA THR A 276 -0.26 -15.36 11.80
C THR A 276 0.54 -16.57 12.26
N LEU A 277 -0.08 -17.74 12.32
CA LEU A 277 0.56 -19.01 12.55
C LEU A 277 0.10 -20.03 11.48
N GLY A 278 1.05 -20.67 10.81
CA GLY A 278 0.73 -21.61 9.73
C GLY A 278 0.02 -20.97 8.53
N GLY A 279 0.10 -19.64 8.39
CA GLY A 279 -0.58 -18.89 7.32
C GLY A 279 -2.03 -18.50 7.65
N ILE A 280 -2.44 -18.66 8.90
CA ILE A 280 -3.80 -18.37 9.39
C ILE A 280 -3.69 -17.34 10.51
N SER A 281 -4.61 -16.36 10.55
CA SER A 281 -4.64 -15.33 11.60
C SER A 281 -4.91 -15.93 12.98
N THR A 282 -4.24 -15.39 14.00
CA THR A 282 -4.31 -15.85 15.39
C THR A 282 -5.36 -15.10 16.23
N GLY A 283 -5.90 -14.00 15.73
CA GLY A 283 -6.69 -13.05 16.51
C GLY A 283 -5.87 -11.91 17.13
N GLN A 284 -4.55 -12.00 17.08
CA GLN A 284 -3.64 -10.92 17.48
C GLN A 284 -3.55 -9.84 16.38
N GLU A 285 -2.89 -8.72 16.70
CA GLU A 285 -2.58 -7.70 15.69
C GLU A 285 -1.76 -8.30 14.56
N LEU A 286 -2.15 -8.01 13.32
CA LEU A 286 -1.27 -8.22 12.16
C LEU A 286 -0.26 -7.08 12.11
N VAL A 287 1.03 -7.41 12.20
CA VAL A 287 2.12 -6.43 12.16
C VAL A 287 2.97 -6.68 10.91
N VAL A 288 2.97 -5.71 10.00
CA VAL A 288 3.64 -5.81 8.70
C VAL A 288 4.62 -4.66 8.53
N HIS A 289 5.87 -4.98 8.19
CA HIS A 289 6.92 -4.00 7.89
C HIS A 289 7.22 -3.99 6.39
N VAL A 290 7.36 -2.79 5.81
CA VAL A 290 7.55 -2.61 4.37
C VAL A 290 8.70 -1.66 4.11
N ALA A 291 9.74 -2.14 3.41
CA ALA A 291 10.89 -1.33 3.01
C ALA A 291 10.73 -0.82 1.58
N LEU A 292 10.89 0.48 1.38
CA LEU A 292 10.82 1.15 0.08
C LEU A 292 12.18 1.72 -0.29
N LYS A 293 12.61 1.46 -1.53
CA LYS A 293 13.82 2.08 -2.07
C LYS A 293 13.61 3.58 -2.35
N PRO A 294 14.70 4.38 -2.43
CA PRO A 294 14.65 5.74 -2.91
C PRO A 294 14.00 5.86 -4.30
N THR A 295 13.40 7.00 -4.60
CA THR A 295 12.89 7.33 -5.94
C THR A 295 14.04 7.32 -6.94
N SER A 296 13.89 6.61 -8.05
CA SER A 296 14.96 6.50 -9.06
C SER A 296 15.00 7.67 -10.06
N SER A 297 13.94 8.47 -10.12
CA SER A 297 13.89 9.67 -10.98
C SER A 297 14.38 10.87 -10.18
N ILE A 298 15.66 11.18 -10.31
CA ILE A 298 16.38 12.22 -9.56
C ILE A 298 17.11 13.19 -10.51
N GLN A 299 17.53 14.33 -9.97
CA GLN A 299 18.24 15.35 -10.73
C GLN A 299 19.77 15.16 -10.72
N VAL A 300 20.26 14.23 -9.91
CA VAL A 300 21.68 13.84 -9.93
C VAL A 300 21.99 13.16 -11.27
N PRO A 301 23.01 13.64 -12.04
CA PRO A 301 23.38 13.01 -13.30
C PRO A 301 23.78 11.55 -13.13
N GLY A 302 23.35 10.69 -14.04
CA GLY A 302 23.68 9.28 -14.06
C GLY A 302 23.92 8.76 -15.48
N GLN A 303 24.42 7.54 -15.58
CA GLN A 303 24.66 6.88 -16.86
C GLN A 303 23.56 5.89 -17.21
N THR A 304 23.27 5.78 -18.50
CA THR A 304 22.28 4.86 -19.05
C THR A 304 22.66 4.46 -20.48
N VAL A 305 21.73 3.76 -21.14
CA VAL A 305 21.79 3.50 -22.58
C VAL A 305 20.49 3.93 -23.25
N ASP A 306 20.57 4.21 -24.53
CA ASP A 306 19.39 4.43 -25.37
C ASP A 306 18.78 3.11 -25.85
N VAL A 307 17.68 3.20 -26.59
CA VAL A 307 16.97 2.02 -27.15
C VAL A 307 17.79 1.24 -28.17
N ASP A 308 18.89 1.80 -28.69
CA ASP A 308 19.83 1.15 -29.60
C ASP A 308 21.06 0.57 -28.86
N GLY A 309 21.10 0.68 -27.53
CA GLY A 309 22.19 0.20 -26.67
C GLY A 309 23.41 1.10 -26.60
N LYS A 310 23.31 2.36 -27.07
CA LYS A 310 24.41 3.34 -27.02
C LYS A 310 24.45 4.04 -25.67
N SER A 311 25.65 4.19 -25.11
CA SER A 311 25.85 4.93 -23.85
C SER A 311 25.34 6.36 -23.94
N ALA A 312 24.68 6.80 -22.87
CA ALA A 312 24.15 8.16 -22.73
C ALA A 312 24.15 8.58 -21.25
N ASP A 313 24.28 9.90 -21.04
CA ASP A 313 24.06 10.51 -19.74
C ASP A 313 22.57 10.86 -19.60
N ILE A 314 22.07 10.78 -18.37
CA ILE A 314 20.68 11.10 -18.07
C ILE A 314 20.56 11.94 -16.81
N VAL A 315 19.71 12.95 -16.88
CA VAL A 315 19.17 13.68 -15.72
C VAL A 315 17.65 13.62 -15.82
N THR A 316 16.99 13.14 -14.78
CA THR A 316 15.53 13.08 -14.79
C THR A 316 14.97 14.34 -14.18
N THR A 317 14.48 15.24 -15.02
CA THR A 317 13.72 16.42 -14.59
C THR A 317 12.26 16.02 -14.36
N GLY A 318 11.56 16.70 -13.43
CA GLY A 318 10.15 16.43 -13.16
C GLY A 318 9.78 16.64 -11.69
N ARG A 319 8.52 16.37 -11.39
CA ARG A 319 7.95 16.56 -10.05
C ARG A 319 7.86 15.21 -9.31
N HIS A 320 8.99 14.72 -8.86
CA HIS A 320 9.09 13.44 -8.15
C HIS A 320 9.04 13.63 -6.63
N ASP A 321 8.58 12.61 -5.93
CA ASP A 321 8.63 12.59 -4.46
C ASP A 321 10.09 12.39 -4.00
N PRO A 322 10.65 13.23 -3.13
CA PRO A 322 11.97 12.98 -2.56
C PRO A 322 11.99 11.75 -1.65
N CYS A 323 10.84 11.39 -1.07
CA CYS A 323 10.61 10.13 -0.38
C CYS A 323 9.22 9.60 -0.73
N VAL A 324 9.16 8.47 -1.43
CA VAL A 324 7.86 7.82 -1.77
C VAL A 324 7.17 7.21 -0.57
N GLY A 325 7.89 6.94 0.53
CA GLY A 325 7.37 6.31 1.74
C GLY A 325 6.22 7.08 2.37
N ILE A 326 6.27 8.41 2.34
CA ILE A 326 5.19 9.26 2.89
C ILE A 326 3.83 8.90 2.26
N ARG A 327 3.77 8.84 0.93
CA ARG A 327 2.54 8.51 0.21
C ARG A 327 2.24 7.02 0.16
N ALA A 328 3.21 6.19 0.48
CA ALA A 328 3.04 4.74 0.51
C ALA A 328 2.28 4.25 1.75
N VAL A 329 2.20 5.04 2.83
CA VAL A 329 1.45 4.67 4.04
C VAL A 329 -0.01 4.34 3.73
N PRO A 330 -0.85 5.25 3.18
CA PRO A 330 -2.23 4.92 2.86
C PRO A 330 -2.37 3.86 1.75
N ILE A 331 -1.35 3.67 0.91
CA ILE A 331 -1.35 2.60 -0.10
C ILE A 331 -1.17 1.23 0.56
N ALA A 332 -0.24 1.11 1.51
CA ALA A 332 0.02 -0.12 2.23
C ALA A 332 -1.17 -0.50 3.14
N GLU A 333 -1.79 0.48 3.80
CA GLU A 333 -3.06 0.28 4.51
C GLU A 333 -4.13 -0.31 3.59
N ALA A 334 -4.32 0.29 2.41
CA ALA A 334 -5.31 -0.15 1.44
C ALA A 334 -5.03 -1.58 0.96
N MET A 335 -3.77 -1.93 0.68
CA MET A 335 -3.41 -3.28 0.25
C MET A 335 -3.65 -4.33 1.35
N LEU A 336 -3.36 -4.01 2.62
CA LEU A 336 -3.67 -4.90 3.74
C LEU A 336 -5.19 -5.09 3.88
N LEU A 337 -5.97 -4.02 3.76
CA LEU A 337 -7.44 -4.09 3.79
C LEU A 337 -8.02 -4.95 2.66
N LEU A 338 -7.45 -4.86 1.45
CA LEU A 338 -7.89 -5.68 0.32
C LEU A 338 -7.63 -7.18 0.57
N VAL A 339 -6.45 -7.52 1.13
CA VAL A 339 -6.13 -8.91 1.52
C VAL A 339 -7.09 -9.40 2.60
N ILE A 340 -7.25 -8.63 3.68
CA ILE A 340 -8.14 -9.01 4.79
C ILE A 340 -9.57 -9.16 4.30
N MET A 341 -10.06 -8.25 3.45
CA MET A 341 -11.43 -8.31 2.90
C MET A 341 -11.67 -9.59 2.10
N ASP A 342 -10.73 -9.96 1.24
CA ASP A 342 -10.82 -11.18 0.43
C ASP A 342 -10.86 -12.43 1.32
N HIS A 343 -9.91 -12.55 2.26
CA HIS A 343 -9.86 -13.68 3.20
C HIS A 343 -11.06 -13.70 4.14
N TYR A 344 -11.57 -12.54 4.57
CA TYR A 344 -12.76 -12.46 5.41
C TYR A 344 -14.01 -12.99 4.70
N LEU A 345 -14.21 -12.64 3.43
CA LEU A 345 -15.32 -13.16 2.64
C LEU A 345 -15.18 -14.67 2.38
N ARG A 346 -13.96 -15.14 2.08
CA ARG A 346 -13.65 -16.57 1.91
C ARG A 346 -13.95 -17.34 3.18
N HIS A 347 -13.48 -16.86 4.33
CA HIS A 347 -13.72 -17.47 5.62
C HIS A 347 -15.22 -17.61 5.93
N ARG A 348 -16.01 -16.56 5.67
CA ARG A 348 -17.48 -16.61 5.85
C ARG A 348 -18.16 -17.67 4.99
N ALA A 349 -17.62 -17.98 3.82
CA ALA A 349 -18.15 -19.01 2.93
C ALA A 349 -17.78 -20.44 3.37
N MET A 350 -16.74 -20.61 4.19
CA MET A 350 -16.19 -21.90 4.60
C MET A 350 -16.77 -22.45 5.91
N ARG A 351 -17.47 -21.63 6.71
CA ARG A 351 -18.01 -22.03 8.02
C ARG A 351 -19.53 -22.07 8.01
N LEU A 352 -20.09 -23.19 8.50
CA LEU A 352 -21.54 -23.36 8.65
C LEU A 352 -22.13 -22.49 9.76
N ASP A 353 -21.39 -22.26 10.86
CA ASP A 353 -21.81 -21.40 11.97
C ASP A 353 -20.58 -20.76 12.64
N PRO A 354 -20.36 -19.47 12.44
CA PRO A 354 -19.24 -18.75 13.07
C PRO A 354 -19.36 -18.64 14.60
N ALA A 355 -20.58 -18.72 15.16
CA ALA A 355 -20.83 -18.48 16.58
C ALA A 355 -20.41 -19.65 17.49
N ASN A 356 -20.25 -20.87 16.97
CA ASN A 356 -20.06 -22.09 17.77
C ASN A 356 -18.63 -22.59 17.94
N SER A 357 -17.60 -21.80 17.60
CA SER A 357 -16.21 -22.27 17.67
C SER A 357 -15.28 -21.39 18.51
N GLU A 358 -15.83 -20.55 19.34
CA GLU A 358 -15.02 -19.78 20.27
C GLU A 358 -14.52 -20.67 21.41
N ILE A 359 -13.34 -21.29 21.21
CA ILE A 359 -12.44 -21.44 22.34
C ILE A 359 -12.01 -20.01 22.63
N GLY A 360 -12.60 -19.39 23.66
CA GLY A 360 -12.36 -17.99 23.98
C GLY A 360 -10.96 -17.78 24.56
N ILE A 361 -9.94 -17.91 23.71
CA ILE A 361 -8.60 -17.43 24.02
C ILE A 361 -8.54 -16.02 23.47
N PRO A 362 -8.52 -14.97 24.32
CA PRO A 362 -8.37 -13.59 23.85
C PRO A 362 -7.09 -13.41 23.05
N GLY A 363 -7.13 -12.63 21.96
CA GLY A 363 -5.97 -12.37 21.11
C GLY A 363 -4.84 -11.60 21.82
N GLN A 364 -5.16 -10.76 22.80
CA GLN A 364 -4.20 -10.06 23.66
C GLN A 364 -4.87 -9.59 24.97
N VAL A 365 -4.11 -9.62 26.07
CA VAL A 365 -4.39 -8.80 27.24
C VAL A 365 -3.73 -7.44 26.99
N ASN A 366 -4.54 -6.40 26.78
CA ASN A 366 -4.03 -5.03 26.85
C ASN A 366 -3.71 -4.74 28.33
N GLU A 367 -2.45 -4.50 28.64
CA GLU A 367 -2.02 -3.82 29.87
C GLU A 367 -2.24 -2.32 29.78
#